data_b42872d699483648a1809ddb106cf2f6
#
_entry.id   b42872d699483648a1809ddb106cf2f6
#
_cell.length_a   1.000
_cell.length_b   1.000
_cell.length_c   1.000
_cell.angle_alpha   90.00
_cell.angle_beta   90.00
_cell.angle_gamma   90.00
#
_symmetry.space_group_name_H-M   'P 1'
#
loop_
_entity.id
_entity.type
_entity.pdbx_description
1 polymer ?
#
loop_
_entity_poly.entity_id
_entity_poly.type
_entity_poly.pdbx_seq_one_letter_code
_entity_poly.pdbx_strand_id
1 'polypeptide(L)'
;MRRMFSVLLCVVGVVLSASVRAQGFAAMVSPPRFELSAKPGKTLRGVIEVSNRSSAPGRFLIHTADWTMGRDFSVSFQDELQPGSCRPWVAIERPKVEVPGGGTLHYRFEVTVPADAPAGECRFAVMIEGDEPSIAGSQGLNMPNTGRIGVIVYVAVGDSRPDMEILGPTITTLNGQRVPTLRVHNGGSAHGRVSGFLTGTDANGISYDFTPADFPILPQEEREVFLTPSTAAQEHPTLTFPVTVKGTLEWGDRKTELNQRFE
;
A
#
# COMPACT_ATOMS: atom_id res chain seq x y z
N MET A 1 39.16 77.34 6.62
CA MET A 1 39.32 75.96 6.11
C MET A 1 38.77 74.98 7.16
N ARG A 2 37.52 74.53 7.03
CA ARG A 2 36.86 73.65 7.95
C ARG A 2 36.45 72.43 7.16
N ARG A 3 37.12 71.29 7.40
CA ARG A 3 36.74 69.98 6.80
C ARG A 3 35.64 69.35 7.64
N MET A 4 34.46 69.24 7.05
CA MET A 4 33.36 68.41 7.61
C MET A 4 33.60 66.96 7.24
N PHE A 5 33.78 66.15 8.27
CA PHE A 5 33.76 64.68 8.14
C PHE A 5 32.30 64.19 8.22
N SER A 6 31.80 63.73 7.11
CA SER A 6 30.49 63.00 7.09
C SER A 6 30.71 61.51 7.44
N VAL A 7 30.22 61.09 8.58
CA VAL A 7 30.18 59.68 8.98
C VAL A 7 28.95 59.05 8.35
N LEU A 8 29.16 58.19 7.37
CA LEU A 8 28.12 57.38 6.74
C LEU A 8 27.89 56.14 7.61
N LEU A 9 26.77 56.11 8.34
CA LEU A 9 26.35 55.00 9.19
C LEU A 9 25.67 53.92 8.29
N CYS A 10 26.40 52.86 7.92
CA CYS A 10 25.81 51.70 7.26
C CYS A 10 25.02 50.86 8.27
N VAL A 11 23.72 50.98 8.26
CA VAL A 11 22.81 50.07 8.97
C VAL A 11 22.70 48.80 8.15
N VAL A 12 23.43 47.77 8.53
CA VAL A 12 23.28 46.42 7.98
C VAL A 12 22.04 45.82 8.63
N GLY A 13 20.90 45.88 7.93
CA GLY A 13 19.68 45.15 8.29
C GLY A 13 19.87 43.66 8.06
N VAL A 14 20.13 42.91 9.12
CA VAL A 14 20.08 41.44 9.08
C VAL A 14 18.59 41.04 8.96
N VAL A 15 18.15 40.79 7.73
CA VAL A 15 16.86 40.16 7.46
C VAL A 15 16.96 38.70 7.92
N LEU A 16 16.48 38.41 9.13
CA LEU A 16 16.22 37.03 9.56
C LEU A 16 15.12 36.46 8.66
N SER A 17 15.51 35.79 7.59
CA SER A 17 14.60 34.97 6.79
C SER A 17 14.14 33.81 7.66
N ALA A 18 13.01 33.97 8.35
CA ALA A 18 12.30 32.87 8.97
C ALA A 18 11.88 31.93 7.83
N SER A 19 12.63 30.84 7.63
CA SER A 19 12.24 29.78 6.73
C SER A 19 10.95 29.16 7.28
N VAL A 20 9.80 29.61 6.78
CA VAL A 20 8.53 28.93 7.01
C VAL A 20 8.65 27.57 6.34
N ARG A 21 8.97 26.55 7.12
CA ARG A 21 8.94 25.17 6.66
C ARG A 21 7.47 24.79 6.54
N ALA A 22 7.03 24.64 5.32
CA ALA A 22 5.74 23.98 5.07
C ALA A 22 5.80 22.58 5.68
N GLN A 23 5.04 22.35 6.73
CA GLN A 23 4.92 21.03 7.35
C GLN A 23 3.94 20.24 6.51
N GLY A 24 4.46 19.42 5.58
CA GLY A 24 3.68 18.44 4.88
C GLY A 24 3.32 17.26 5.80
N PHE A 25 2.30 16.50 5.44
CA PHE A 25 2.00 15.22 6.07
C PHE A 25 3.24 14.31 5.99
N ALA A 26 3.81 13.97 7.14
CA ALA A 26 5.08 13.25 7.26
C ALA A 26 4.94 11.98 8.12
N ALA A 27 3.78 11.37 8.13
CA ALA A 27 3.57 10.09 8.79
C ALA A 27 4.11 8.92 7.95
N MET A 28 4.64 7.93 8.64
CA MET A 28 4.96 6.62 8.11
C MET A 28 4.33 5.56 9.03
N VAL A 29 3.81 4.48 8.43
CA VAL A 29 3.16 3.40 9.17
C VAL A 29 3.81 2.05 8.89
N SER A 30 3.82 1.18 9.89
CA SER A 30 4.30 -0.20 9.79
C SER A 30 3.51 -1.12 10.71
N PRO A 31 3.08 -2.30 10.27
CA PRO A 31 3.09 -2.77 8.89
C PRO A 31 2.04 -2.04 8.03
N PRO A 32 2.17 -2.05 6.71
CA PRO A 32 1.17 -1.42 5.82
C PRO A 32 -0.11 -2.24 5.68
N ARG A 33 -0.10 -3.50 6.11
CA ARG A 33 -1.26 -4.40 6.10
C ARG A 33 -1.20 -5.42 7.22
N PHE A 34 -2.38 -5.95 7.58
CA PHE A 34 -2.56 -7.10 8.47
C PHE A 34 -3.35 -8.18 7.74
N GLU A 35 -2.92 -9.42 7.90
CA GLU A 35 -3.62 -10.62 7.45
C GLU A 35 -3.96 -11.44 8.70
N LEU A 36 -5.17 -11.23 9.23
CA LEU A 36 -5.63 -11.81 10.48
C LEU A 36 -6.52 -13.02 10.20
N SER A 37 -6.46 -14.03 11.07
CA SER A 37 -7.31 -15.20 10.98
C SER A 37 -7.82 -15.60 12.35
N ALA A 38 -9.12 -15.89 12.47
CA ALA A 38 -9.73 -16.32 13.71
C ALA A 38 -10.96 -17.22 13.49
N LYS A 39 -11.24 -18.06 14.47
CA LYS A 39 -12.55 -18.72 14.59
C LYS A 39 -13.59 -17.71 15.09
N PRO A 40 -14.89 -17.91 14.77
CA PRO A 40 -15.97 -17.12 15.35
C PRO A 40 -15.88 -17.05 16.89
N GLY A 41 -16.25 -15.92 17.47
CA GLY A 41 -16.20 -15.63 18.88
C GLY A 41 -14.80 -15.27 19.43
N LYS A 42 -13.78 -15.10 18.59
CA LYS A 42 -12.41 -14.74 19.03
C LYS A 42 -12.12 -13.26 18.78
N THR A 43 -11.27 -12.70 19.64
CA THR A 43 -10.74 -11.35 19.50
C THR A 43 -9.30 -11.40 19.01
N LEU A 44 -9.03 -10.63 17.98
CA LEU A 44 -7.71 -10.42 17.38
C LEU A 44 -7.20 -9.02 17.77
N ARG A 45 -5.88 -8.85 17.81
CA ARG A 45 -5.25 -7.59 18.14
C ARG A 45 -4.19 -7.23 17.12
N GLY A 46 -4.14 -5.95 16.76
CA GLY A 46 -3.10 -5.40 15.90
C GLY A 46 -2.42 -4.19 16.56
N VAL A 47 -1.16 -3.98 16.21
CA VAL A 47 -0.38 -2.81 16.63
C VAL A 47 0.20 -2.17 15.37
N ILE A 48 -0.15 -0.90 15.14
CA ILE A 48 0.38 -0.08 14.05
C ILE A 48 1.44 0.85 14.63
N GLU A 49 2.63 0.79 14.10
CA GLU A 49 3.65 1.79 14.35
C GLU A 49 3.36 3.03 13.50
N VAL A 50 3.12 4.17 14.15
CA VAL A 50 2.92 5.47 13.49
C VAL A 50 4.13 6.33 13.80
N SER A 51 4.99 6.55 12.82
CA SER A 51 6.20 7.37 12.95
C SER A 51 6.00 8.74 12.32
N ASN A 52 6.30 9.80 13.06
CA ASN A 52 6.32 11.17 12.55
C ASN A 52 7.73 11.51 12.03
N ARG A 53 7.88 11.68 10.73
CA ARG A 53 9.16 12.00 10.07
C ARG A 53 9.47 13.50 10.02
N SER A 54 8.56 14.36 10.49
CA SER A 54 8.84 15.78 10.63
C SER A 54 9.62 16.07 11.90
N SER A 55 10.21 17.27 11.99
CA SER A 55 10.91 17.75 13.19
C SER A 55 9.94 18.33 14.25
N ALA A 56 8.68 18.61 13.89
CA ALA A 56 7.66 19.12 14.79
C ALA A 56 6.64 18.03 15.16
N PRO A 57 5.94 18.17 16.30
CA PRO A 57 4.85 17.26 16.65
C PRO A 57 3.79 17.21 15.54
N GLY A 58 3.29 16.01 15.24
CA GLY A 58 2.21 15.77 14.28
C GLY A 58 0.95 15.31 15.00
N ARG A 59 -0.20 15.86 14.62
CA ARG A 59 -1.52 15.43 15.10
C ARG A 59 -2.19 14.64 14.01
N PHE A 60 -2.73 13.49 14.39
CA PHE A 60 -3.38 12.56 13.46
C PHE A 60 -4.75 12.15 13.97
N LEU A 61 -5.70 12.13 13.03
CA LEU A 61 -7.01 11.50 13.20
C LEU A 61 -6.90 10.04 12.80
N ILE A 62 -7.47 9.16 13.63
CA ILE A 62 -7.51 7.73 13.35
C ILE A 62 -8.95 7.25 13.37
N HIS A 63 -9.37 6.58 12.31
CA HIS A 63 -10.71 6.01 12.15
C HIS A 63 -10.64 4.76 11.26
N THR A 64 -11.76 4.08 11.09
CA THR A 64 -11.85 2.95 10.16
C THR A 64 -12.60 3.36 8.90
N ALA A 65 -12.20 2.80 7.76
CA ALA A 65 -12.89 2.94 6.48
C ALA A 65 -13.05 1.58 5.80
N ASP A 66 -14.03 1.46 4.93
CA ASP A 66 -14.07 0.38 3.96
C ASP A 66 -13.20 0.74 2.77
N TRP A 67 -12.87 -0.24 1.94
CA TRP A 67 -12.07 0.00 0.76
C TRP A 67 -12.41 -0.97 -0.37
N THR A 68 -12.19 -0.49 -1.58
CA THR A 68 -12.30 -1.27 -2.80
C THR A 68 -11.03 -1.14 -3.62
N MET A 69 -10.77 -2.10 -4.49
CA MET A 69 -9.63 -2.09 -5.39
C MET A 69 -10.11 -2.10 -6.83
N GLY A 70 -9.72 -1.10 -7.60
CA GLY A 70 -9.97 -0.98 -9.04
C GLY A 70 -9.26 -2.08 -9.84
N ARG A 71 -9.58 -2.17 -11.14
CA ARG A 71 -8.88 -3.08 -12.05
C ARG A 71 -7.43 -2.66 -12.30
N ASP A 72 -7.15 -1.39 -12.13
CA ASP A 72 -5.83 -0.75 -12.18
C ASP A 72 -5.04 -0.84 -10.87
N PHE A 73 -5.53 -1.62 -9.91
CA PHE A 73 -5.00 -1.80 -8.56
C PHE A 73 -5.04 -0.54 -7.68
N SER A 74 -5.71 0.52 -8.11
CA SER A 74 -5.98 1.67 -7.26
C SER A 74 -6.87 1.29 -6.08
N VAL A 75 -6.56 1.79 -4.89
CA VAL A 75 -7.37 1.59 -3.69
C VAL A 75 -8.19 2.85 -3.42
N SER A 76 -9.50 2.68 -3.29
CA SER A 76 -10.44 3.74 -2.90
C SER A 76 -11.00 3.45 -1.52
N PHE A 77 -10.92 4.43 -0.62
CA PHE A 77 -11.45 4.32 0.74
C PHE A 77 -12.84 4.96 0.83
N GLN A 78 -13.74 4.31 1.57
CA GLN A 78 -15.11 4.76 1.81
C GLN A 78 -15.35 4.88 3.32
N ASP A 79 -15.75 6.07 3.78
CA ASP A 79 -16.07 6.32 5.18
C ASP A 79 -17.44 5.75 5.57
N GLU A 80 -18.36 5.65 4.61
CA GLU A 80 -19.66 5.01 4.76
C GLU A 80 -19.50 3.49 4.90
N LEU A 81 -20.27 2.90 5.85
CA LEU A 81 -20.25 1.47 6.09
C LEU A 81 -20.81 0.70 4.90
N GLN A 82 -20.02 -0.19 4.34
CA GLN A 82 -20.41 -1.01 3.20
C GLN A 82 -21.04 -2.35 3.64
N PRO A 83 -21.92 -2.94 2.81
CA PRO A 83 -22.44 -4.30 3.07
C PRO A 83 -21.31 -5.32 3.20
N GLY A 84 -21.40 -6.20 4.22
CA GLY A 84 -20.38 -7.22 4.48
C GLY A 84 -19.09 -6.70 5.14
N SER A 85 -19.05 -5.43 5.53
CA SER A 85 -17.91 -4.86 6.28
C SER A 85 -17.80 -5.45 7.67
N CYS A 86 -16.58 -5.71 8.13
CA CYS A 86 -16.30 -6.07 9.51
C CYS A 86 -15.89 -4.87 10.41
N ARG A 87 -16.03 -3.64 9.95
CA ARG A 87 -15.81 -2.45 10.76
C ARG A 87 -16.62 -2.42 12.08
N PRO A 88 -17.86 -2.94 12.15
CA PRO A 88 -18.60 -3.03 13.42
C PRO A 88 -17.93 -3.94 14.46
N TRP A 89 -17.00 -4.79 14.07
CA TRP A 89 -16.24 -5.67 14.96
C TRP A 89 -14.98 -4.98 15.54
N VAL A 90 -14.67 -3.78 15.05
CA VAL A 90 -13.39 -3.11 15.30
C VAL A 90 -13.51 -2.10 16.43
N ALA A 91 -12.64 -2.22 17.43
CA ALA A 91 -12.39 -1.21 18.43
C ALA A 91 -11.01 -0.60 18.20
N ILE A 92 -10.95 0.72 18.10
CA ILE A 92 -9.70 1.49 18.01
C ILE A 92 -9.38 2.13 19.34
N GLU A 93 -8.09 2.30 19.66
CA GLU A 93 -7.63 2.82 20.96
C GLU A 93 -8.15 4.23 21.24
N ARG A 94 -8.04 5.14 20.27
CA ARG A 94 -8.51 6.53 20.35
C ARG A 94 -8.53 7.20 18.98
N PRO A 95 -9.48 8.14 18.73
CA PRO A 95 -9.64 8.74 17.42
C PRO A 95 -8.62 9.85 17.10
N LYS A 96 -7.88 10.36 18.10
CA LYS A 96 -6.87 11.40 17.93
C LYS A 96 -5.60 11.06 18.68
N VAL A 97 -4.48 11.27 18.02
CA VAL A 97 -3.16 11.06 18.61
C VAL A 97 -2.22 12.19 18.24
N GLU A 98 -1.25 12.45 19.12
CA GLU A 98 -0.13 13.32 18.85
C GLU A 98 1.16 12.51 18.91
N VAL A 99 2.02 12.67 17.90
CA VAL A 99 3.32 12.01 17.83
C VAL A 99 4.40 13.07 17.77
N PRO A 100 5.34 13.09 18.74
CA PRO A 100 6.45 14.04 18.74
C PRO A 100 7.23 14.02 17.42
N GLY A 101 7.89 15.12 17.09
CA GLY A 101 8.78 15.19 15.93
C GLY A 101 9.89 14.14 16.01
N GLY A 102 10.07 13.34 14.95
CA GLY A 102 10.97 12.18 14.93
C GLY A 102 10.55 11.01 15.82
N GLY A 103 9.40 11.12 16.51
CA GLY A 103 8.89 10.08 17.42
C GLY A 103 8.08 8.99 16.72
N THR A 104 7.79 7.94 17.47
CA THR A 104 6.98 6.80 17.05
C THR A 104 5.94 6.47 18.13
N LEU A 105 4.72 6.18 17.71
CA LEU A 105 3.61 5.73 18.55
C LEU A 105 3.21 4.32 18.11
N HIS A 106 3.02 3.42 19.09
CA HIS A 106 2.43 2.10 18.88
C HIS A 106 0.92 2.18 19.12
N TYR A 107 0.16 2.23 18.04
CA TYR A 107 -1.29 2.37 18.05
C TYR A 107 -1.97 0.99 18.01
N ARG A 108 -2.94 0.74 18.89
CA ARG A 108 -3.60 -0.55 19.04
C ARG A 108 -5.02 -0.53 18.49
N PHE A 109 -5.41 -1.67 17.91
CA PHE A 109 -6.79 -1.94 17.58
C PHE A 109 -7.12 -3.41 17.89
N GLU A 110 -8.40 -3.68 18.08
CA GLU A 110 -8.94 -5.03 18.31
C GLU A 110 -10.06 -5.31 17.31
N VAL A 111 -10.17 -6.58 16.90
CA VAL A 111 -11.28 -7.08 16.07
C VAL A 111 -11.94 -8.21 16.82
N THR A 112 -13.17 -8.03 17.28
CA THR A 112 -13.95 -9.05 17.96
C THR A 112 -14.89 -9.72 16.96
N VAL A 113 -14.52 -10.91 16.50
CA VAL A 113 -15.33 -11.69 15.56
C VAL A 113 -16.57 -12.22 16.26
N PRO A 114 -17.79 -11.92 15.79
CA PRO A 114 -19.02 -12.46 16.40
C PRO A 114 -19.03 -13.99 16.43
N ALA A 115 -19.74 -14.57 17.41
CA ALA A 115 -19.82 -16.01 17.56
C ALA A 115 -20.60 -16.68 16.42
N ASP A 116 -21.47 -15.93 15.76
CA ASP A 116 -22.30 -16.33 14.63
C ASP A 116 -21.75 -15.82 13.28
N ALA A 117 -20.53 -15.26 13.25
CA ALA A 117 -19.92 -14.79 12.02
C ALA A 117 -19.77 -15.94 11.01
N PRO A 118 -20.21 -15.76 9.76
CA PRO A 118 -20.06 -16.76 8.72
C PRO A 118 -18.58 -16.96 8.37
N ALA A 119 -18.23 -18.16 7.90
CA ALA A 119 -16.92 -18.39 7.30
C ALA A 119 -16.78 -17.53 6.03
N GLY A 120 -15.63 -16.90 5.87
CA GLY A 120 -15.34 -15.97 4.77
C GLY A 120 -14.31 -14.96 5.19
N GLU A 121 -13.93 -14.08 4.28
CA GLU A 121 -13.07 -12.95 4.58
C GLU A 121 -13.87 -11.66 4.53
N CYS A 122 -13.70 -10.85 5.56
CA CYS A 122 -14.07 -9.44 5.53
C CYS A 122 -12.82 -8.56 5.65
N ARG A 123 -12.96 -7.28 5.34
CA ARG A 123 -11.81 -6.37 5.29
C ARG A 123 -12.22 -4.95 5.64
N PHE A 124 -11.25 -4.18 6.12
CA PHE A 124 -11.37 -2.75 6.41
C PHE A 124 -9.99 -2.10 6.32
N ALA A 125 -9.93 -0.80 6.50
CA ALA A 125 -8.70 -0.04 6.69
C ALA A 125 -8.72 0.71 8.02
N VAL A 126 -7.56 0.84 8.66
CA VAL A 126 -7.33 1.84 9.69
C VAL A 126 -6.70 3.04 9.01
N MET A 127 -7.43 4.15 9.00
CA MET A 127 -7.01 5.40 8.38
C MET A 127 -6.22 6.24 9.37
N ILE A 128 -5.09 6.78 8.95
CA ILE A 128 -4.29 7.76 9.68
C ILE A 128 -4.23 9.01 8.82
N GLU A 129 -4.86 10.09 9.27
CA GLU A 129 -4.99 11.35 8.55
C GLU A 129 -4.37 12.50 9.34
N GLY A 130 -3.77 13.47 8.67
CA GLY A 130 -3.34 14.70 9.33
C GLY A 130 -4.54 15.50 9.85
N ASP A 131 -4.52 15.88 11.14
CA ASP A 131 -5.61 16.70 11.77
C ASP A 131 -5.56 18.17 11.30
N GLU A 132 -4.43 18.60 10.74
CA GLU A 132 -4.28 19.95 10.19
C GLU A 132 -3.93 19.90 8.71
N PRO A 133 -4.60 20.71 7.86
CA PRO A 133 -4.18 20.83 6.48
C PRO A 133 -2.78 21.42 6.42
N SER A 134 -1.85 20.71 5.76
CA SER A 134 -0.53 21.26 5.50
C SER A 134 -0.65 22.37 4.45
N ILE A 135 -0.17 23.56 4.79
CA ILE A 135 -0.09 24.69 3.85
C ILE A 135 1.23 24.53 3.09
N ALA A 136 1.18 23.94 1.93
CA ALA A 136 2.31 23.93 0.99
C ALA A 136 2.06 25.01 -0.07
N GLY A 137 2.63 26.19 0.10
CA GLY A 137 2.51 27.25 -0.89
C GLY A 137 3.80 28.07 -1.03
N SER A 138 4.54 27.87 -2.11
CA SER A 138 5.33 28.94 -2.71
C SER A 138 4.36 29.83 -3.50
N GLN A 139 4.39 31.17 -3.29
CA GLN A 139 3.61 32.18 -4.00
C GLN A 139 2.14 32.41 -3.55
N GLY A 140 1.84 32.27 -2.25
CA GLY A 140 0.56 32.81 -1.72
C GLY A 140 -0.71 32.01 -2.04
N LEU A 141 -0.60 30.87 -2.66
CA LEU A 141 -1.71 29.93 -2.83
C LEU A 141 -1.73 28.94 -1.66
N ASN A 142 -2.64 29.15 -0.71
CA ASN A 142 -2.92 28.19 0.36
C ASN A 142 -3.72 27.03 -0.23
N MET A 143 -3.06 25.93 -0.56
CA MET A 143 -3.74 24.67 -0.89
C MET A 143 -3.72 23.78 0.36
N PRO A 144 -4.86 23.61 1.05
CA PRO A 144 -4.94 22.66 2.16
C PRO A 144 -4.74 21.25 1.58
N ASN A 145 -3.64 20.61 1.93
CA ASN A 145 -3.37 19.22 1.57
C ASN A 145 -3.33 18.37 2.83
N THR A 146 -4.36 17.57 3.03
CA THR A 146 -4.41 16.61 4.13
C THR A 146 -3.93 15.25 3.61
N GLY A 147 -2.73 14.86 4.02
CA GLY A 147 -2.24 13.52 3.71
C GLY A 147 -2.99 12.46 4.53
N ARG A 148 -3.22 11.29 3.92
CA ARG A 148 -3.82 10.14 4.62
C ARG A 148 -3.15 8.84 4.19
N ILE A 149 -3.05 7.90 5.13
CA ILE A 149 -2.55 6.54 4.91
C ILE A 149 -3.61 5.57 5.40
N GLY A 150 -3.96 4.57 4.59
CA GLY A 150 -4.81 3.46 5.01
C GLY A 150 -3.97 2.21 5.25
N VAL A 151 -4.02 1.68 6.47
CA VAL A 151 -3.47 0.37 6.81
C VAL A 151 -4.55 -0.67 6.53
N ILE A 152 -4.31 -1.51 5.54
CA ILE A 152 -5.29 -2.52 5.10
C ILE A 152 -5.34 -3.68 6.09
N VAL A 153 -6.54 -4.11 6.47
CA VAL A 153 -6.75 -5.25 7.36
C VAL A 153 -7.68 -6.25 6.69
N TYR A 154 -7.21 -7.47 6.54
CA TYR A 154 -7.98 -8.63 6.15
C TYR A 154 -8.28 -9.48 7.38
N VAL A 155 -9.50 -9.99 7.49
CA VAL A 155 -9.94 -10.85 8.59
C VAL A 155 -10.57 -12.11 7.99
N ALA A 156 -9.81 -13.19 7.96
CA ALA A 156 -10.30 -14.51 7.55
C ALA A 156 -10.98 -15.20 8.74
N VAL A 157 -12.24 -15.56 8.60
CA VAL A 157 -13.06 -16.20 9.63
C VAL A 157 -13.22 -17.70 9.30
N GLY A 158 -12.93 -18.54 10.29
CA GLY A 158 -13.03 -20.00 10.14
C GLY A 158 -11.92 -20.56 9.23
N ASP A 159 -12.29 -21.48 8.35
CA ASP A 159 -11.36 -22.16 7.43
C ASP A 159 -11.24 -21.46 6.07
N SER A 160 -11.45 -20.14 6.05
CA SER A 160 -11.39 -19.34 4.82
C SER A 160 -9.99 -19.32 4.24
N ARG A 161 -9.88 -19.57 2.95
CA ARG A 161 -8.61 -19.63 2.22
C ARG A 161 -8.77 -19.25 0.74
N PRO A 162 -7.70 -18.85 0.07
CA PRO A 162 -7.70 -18.64 -1.38
C PRO A 162 -7.79 -19.98 -2.12
N ASP A 163 -8.37 -19.95 -3.30
CA ASP A 163 -8.39 -21.06 -4.25
C ASP A 163 -8.15 -20.53 -5.66
N MET A 164 -6.86 -20.42 -6.04
CA MET A 164 -6.44 -19.82 -7.29
C MET A 164 -6.47 -20.80 -8.43
N GLU A 165 -7.01 -20.36 -9.56
CA GLU A 165 -7.00 -21.05 -10.84
C GLU A 165 -6.28 -20.17 -11.88
N ILE A 166 -5.28 -20.73 -12.55
CA ILE A 166 -4.59 -20.07 -13.67
C ILE A 166 -5.41 -20.29 -14.94
N LEU A 167 -6.09 -19.27 -15.42
CA LEU A 167 -6.96 -19.36 -16.60
C LEU A 167 -6.18 -19.35 -17.92
N GLY A 168 -4.96 -18.83 -17.92
CA GLY A 168 -4.08 -18.85 -19.09
C GLY A 168 -3.19 -17.61 -19.24
N PRO A 169 -2.30 -17.63 -20.26
CA PRO A 169 -1.40 -16.54 -20.56
C PRO A 169 -2.11 -15.40 -21.30
N THR A 170 -1.65 -14.19 -21.07
CA THR A 170 -1.95 -12.99 -21.86
C THR A 170 -0.72 -12.09 -21.88
N ILE A 171 -0.78 -11.00 -22.62
CA ILE A 171 0.25 -9.97 -22.65
C ILE A 171 -0.42 -8.64 -22.38
N THR A 172 0.11 -7.92 -21.43
CA THR A 172 -0.38 -6.59 -21.05
C THR A 172 0.71 -5.55 -21.30
N THR A 173 0.33 -4.33 -21.61
CA THR A 173 1.27 -3.21 -21.73
C THR A 173 1.35 -2.47 -20.41
N LEU A 174 2.52 -2.49 -19.77
CA LEU A 174 2.80 -1.78 -18.53
C LEU A 174 3.88 -0.73 -18.80
N ASN A 175 3.59 0.54 -18.55
CA ASN A 175 4.52 1.66 -18.83
C ASN A 175 5.09 1.66 -20.26
N GLY A 176 4.27 1.31 -21.25
CA GLY A 176 4.67 1.26 -22.65
C GLY A 176 5.46 -0.01 -23.05
N GLN A 177 5.70 -0.93 -22.14
CA GLN A 177 6.38 -2.20 -22.41
C GLN A 177 5.40 -3.37 -22.35
N ARG A 178 5.55 -4.33 -23.28
CA ARG A 178 4.80 -5.59 -23.25
C ARG A 178 5.37 -6.49 -22.17
N VAL A 179 4.52 -6.99 -21.28
CA VAL A 179 4.91 -7.91 -20.20
C VAL A 179 4.06 -9.18 -20.24
N PRO A 180 4.67 -10.37 -20.02
CA PRO A 180 3.92 -11.61 -19.83
C PRO A 180 2.99 -11.47 -18.63
N THR A 181 1.76 -11.93 -18.75
CA THR A 181 0.72 -11.75 -17.75
C THR A 181 -0.10 -13.04 -17.66
N LEU A 182 -0.47 -13.43 -16.45
CA LEU A 182 -1.36 -14.55 -16.21
C LEU A 182 -2.74 -14.03 -15.79
N ARG A 183 -3.80 -14.56 -16.40
CA ARG A 183 -5.15 -14.38 -15.86
C ARG A 183 -5.36 -15.42 -14.77
N VAL A 184 -5.75 -14.95 -13.59
CA VAL A 184 -5.92 -15.78 -12.40
C VAL A 184 -7.28 -15.49 -11.78
N HIS A 185 -8.07 -16.53 -11.51
CA HIS A 185 -9.32 -16.45 -10.80
C HIS A 185 -9.15 -16.99 -9.37
N ASN A 186 -9.74 -16.30 -8.39
CA ASN A 186 -9.80 -16.78 -7.01
C ASN A 186 -11.22 -17.28 -6.68
N GLY A 187 -11.45 -18.58 -6.79
CA GLY A 187 -12.70 -19.22 -6.41
C GLY A 187 -12.87 -19.45 -4.90
N GLY A 188 -11.87 -19.06 -4.10
CA GLY A 188 -11.84 -19.23 -2.66
C GLY A 188 -12.70 -18.25 -1.87
N SER A 189 -12.59 -18.33 -0.54
CA SER A 189 -13.34 -17.51 0.43
C SER A 189 -12.47 -16.48 1.16
N ALA A 190 -11.18 -16.44 0.86
CA ALA A 190 -10.23 -15.41 1.30
C ALA A 190 -9.39 -14.92 0.13
N HIS A 191 -8.84 -13.70 0.25
CA HIS A 191 -7.90 -13.20 -0.75
C HIS A 191 -6.63 -14.05 -0.76
N GLY A 192 -5.94 -14.02 -1.88
CA GLY A 192 -4.61 -14.61 -2.00
C GLY A 192 -3.72 -13.78 -2.91
N ARG A 193 -2.44 -14.07 -2.83
CA ARG A 193 -1.40 -13.48 -3.67
C ARG A 193 -0.63 -14.59 -4.34
N VAL A 194 -0.34 -14.42 -5.62
CA VAL A 194 0.49 -15.35 -6.36
C VAL A 194 1.95 -14.92 -6.20
N SER A 195 2.78 -15.83 -5.76
CA SER A 195 4.23 -15.67 -5.67
C SER A 195 4.92 -16.81 -6.42
N GLY A 196 6.25 -16.79 -6.52
CA GLY A 196 6.98 -17.91 -7.08
C GLY A 196 8.33 -17.52 -7.63
N PHE A 197 9.10 -18.57 -7.96
CA PHE A 197 10.39 -18.46 -8.63
C PHE A 197 10.22 -18.90 -10.08
N LEU A 198 10.25 -17.92 -10.98
CA LEU A 198 10.05 -18.14 -12.40
C LEU A 198 11.29 -17.70 -13.16
N THR A 199 11.66 -18.49 -14.17
CA THR A 199 12.67 -18.12 -15.14
C THR A 199 12.09 -18.22 -16.54
N GLY A 200 12.67 -17.52 -17.49
CA GLY A 200 12.18 -17.61 -18.86
C GLY A 200 13.22 -17.19 -19.86
N THR A 201 12.90 -17.44 -21.13
CA THR A 201 13.79 -17.14 -22.25
C THR A 201 12.97 -16.42 -23.33
N ASP A 202 13.50 -15.34 -23.85
CA ASP A 202 12.90 -14.58 -24.96
C ASP A 202 13.26 -15.17 -26.33
N ALA A 203 12.72 -14.56 -27.41
CA ALA A 203 12.99 -15.00 -28.78
C ALA A 203 14.47 -14.89 -29.20
N ASN A 204 15.27 -14.06 -28.51
CA ASN A 204 16.71 -13.92 -28.77
C ASN A 204 17.56 -14.94 -27.97
N GLY A 205 16.92 -15.79 -27.17
CA GLY A 205 17.61 -16.75 -26.30
C GLY A 205 18.18 -16.14 -25.02
N ILE A 206 17.78 -14.92 -24.67
CA ILE A 206 18.20 -14.24 -23.44
C ILE A 206 17.34 -14.77 -22.28
N SER A 207 18.01 -15.14 -21.17
CA SER A 207 17.36 -15.62 -19.97
C SER A 207 17.07 -14.50 -18.99
N TYR A 208 15.90 -14.58 -18.34
CA TYR A 208 15.40 -13.62 -17.35
C TYR A 208 14.83 -14.36 -16.14
N ASP A 209 14.90 -13.70 -14.98
CA ASP A 209 14.07 -14.04 -13.85
C ASP A 209 12.74 -13.26 -13.93
N PHE A 210 11.65 -13.88 -13.50
CA PHE A 210 10.34 -13.26 -13.50
C PHE A 210 9.73 -13.28 -12.09
N THR A 211 9.25 -12.12 -11.65
CA THR A 211 8.57 -11.99 -10.37
C THR A 211 7.09 -11.70 -10.61
N PRO A 212 6.16 -12.54 -10.09
CA PRO A 212 4.74 -12.23 -10.11
C PRO A 212 4.45 -10.95 -9.30
N ALA A 213 3.56 -10.10 -9.82
CA ALA A 213 3.14 -8.90 -9.12
C ALA A 213 2.40 -9.23 -7.81
N ASP A 214 2.82 -8.64 -6.68
CA ASP A 214 2.27 -8.87 -5.34
C ASP A 214 0.97 -8.08 -5.09
N PHE A 215 -0.07 -8.33 -5.91
CA PHE A 215 -1.40 -7.78 -5.68
C PHE A 215 -2.36 -8.84 -5.14
N PRO A 216 -3.28 -8.48 -4.23
CA PRO A 216 -4.30 -9.42 -3.77
C PRO A 216 -5.31 -9.69 -4.89
N ILE A 217 -5.70 -10.95 -4.99
CA ILE A 217 -6.86 -11.38 -5.77
C ILE A 217 -7.95 -11.70 -4.76
N LEU A 218 -8.99 -10.85 -4.71
CA LEU A 218 -10.06 -10.97 -3.73
C LEU A 218 -10.95 -12.18 -4.03
N PRO A 219 -11.75 -12.66 -3.06
CA PRO A 219 -12.66 -13.76 -3.29
C PRO A 219 -13.58 -13.52 -4.50
N GLN A 220 -13.72 -14.51 -5.36
CA GLN A 220 -14.55 -14.50 -6.59
C GLN A 220 -14.11 -13.48 -7.65
N GLU A 221 -12.87 -12.97 -7.57
CA GLU A 221 -12.31 -12.07 -8.58
C GLU A 221 -11.42 -12.78 -9.58
N GLU A 222 -11.42 -12.27 -10.81
CA GLU A 222 -10.41 -12.55 -11.83
C GLU A 222 -9.49 -11.33 -11.95
N ARG A 223 -8.17 -11.59 -11.93
CA ARG A 223 -7.13 -10.55 -12.03
C ARG A 223 -6.02 -10.94 -12.99
N GLU A 224 -5.39 -9.93 -13.56
CA GLU A 224 -4.15 -10.05 -14.30
C GLU A 224 -2.96 -9.96 -13.34
N VAL A 225 -2.11 -11.00 -13.33
CA VAL A 225 -0.86 -11.07 -12.57
C VAL A 225 0.29 -10.85 -13.53
N PHE A 226 0.92 -9.69 -13.47
CA PHE A 226 2.08 -9.36 -14.30
C PHE A 226 3.29 -10.14 -13.87
N LEU A 227 4.05 -10.67 -14.82
CA LEU A 227 5.33 -11.33 -14.58
C LEU A 227 6.44 -10.35 -14.95
N THR A 228 6.97 -9.65 -13.94
CA THR A 228 7.96 -8.61 -14.14
C THR A 228 9.33 -9.21 -14.40
N PRO A 229 9.96 -8.96 -15.56
CA PRO A 229 11.29 -9.49 -15.88
C PRO A 229 12.39 -8.72 -15.16
N SER A 230 13.47 -9.43 -14.79
CA SER A 230 14.72 -8.87 -14.32
C SER A 230 15.92 -9.68 -14.79
N THR A 231 17.11 -9.07 -14.79
CA THR A 231 18.39 -9.74 -14.95
C THR A 231 19.35 -9.26 -13.87
N ALA A 232 20.49 -9.93 -13.70
CA ALA A 232 21.52 -9.47 -12.77
C ALA A 232 22.04 -8.05 -13.06
N ALA A 233 21.91 -7.57 -14.31
CA ALA A 233 22.43 -6.28 -14.76
C ALA A 233 21.35 -5.17 -14.84
N GLN A 234 20.08 -5.53 -14.93
CA GLN A 234 18.99 -4.59 -15.21
C GLN A 234 17.67 -5.04 -14.59
N GLU A 235 17.01 -4.11 -13.90
CA GLU A 235 15.60 -4.22 -13.56
C GLU A 235 14.73 -3.78 -14.75
N HIS A 236 13.63 -4.49 -15.00
CA HIS A 236 12.67 -4.20 -16.08
C HIS A 236 13.28 -4.12 -17.50
N PRO A 237 14.00 -5.14 -17.95
CA PRO A 237 14.52 -5.20 -19.33
C PRO A 237 13.37 -5.31 -20.35
N THR A 238 13.60 -4.82 -21.57
CA THR A 238 12.66 -4.99 -22.68
C THR A 238 12.77 -6.42 -23.24
N LEU A 239 11.64 -7.12 -23.34
CA LEU A 239 11.55 -8.48 -23.84
C LEU A 239 11.32 -8.53 -25.35
N THR A 240 11.90 -9.53 -26.03
CA THR A 240 11.56 -9.87 -27.40
C THR A 240 10.66 -11.09 -27.42
N PHE A 241 9.42 -10.93 -27.87
CA PHE A 241 8.45 -12.04 -27.92
C PHE A 241 8.66 -12.93 -29.16
N PRO A 242 8.34 -14.24 -29.08
CA PRO A 242 7.68 -14.92 -27.95
C PRO A 242 8.62 -15.16 -26.76
N VAL A 243 8.01 -15.20 -25.56
CA VAL A 243 8.72 -15.49 -24.29
C VAL A 243 8.16 -16.76 -23.69
N THR A 244 9.04 -17.68 -23.28
CA THR A 244 8.63 -18.89 -22.54
C THR A 244 9.05 -18.74 -21.10
N VAL A 245 8.09 -18.84 -20.17
CA VAL A 245 8.29 -18.74 -18.72
C VAL A 245 8.00 -20.07 -18.06
N LYS A 246 8.88 -20.51 -17.15
CA LYS A 246 8.78 -21.75 -16.41
C LYS A 246 9.11 -21.53 -14.94
N GLY A 247 8.57 -22.40 -14.09
CA GLY A 247 8.87 -22.42 -12.66
C GLY A 247 7.66 -22.78 -11.84
N THR A 248 7.73 -22.49 -10.54
CA THR A 248 6.68 -22.84 -9.58
C THR A 248 5.99 -21.57 -9.11
N LEU A 249 4.67 -21.55 -9.22
CA LEU A 249 3.79 -20.57 -8.60
C LEU A 249 3.25 -21.09 -7.28
N GLU A 250 3.11 -20.19 -6.31
CA GLU A 250 2.69 -20.51 -4.95
C GLU A 250 1.62 -19.53 -4.46
N TRP A 251 0.66 -20.04 -3.68
CA TRP A 251 -0.31 -19.26 -2.92
C TRP A 251 -0.79 -20.03 -1.69
N GLY A 252 -0.70 -19.42 -0.51
CA GLY A 252 -0.94 -20.12 0.75
C GLY A 252 -0.01 -21.32 0.91
N ASP A 253 -0.59 -22.49 1.07
CA ASP A 253 0.09 -23.79 1.15
C ASP A 253 0.11 -24.57 -0.18
N ARG A 254 -0.39 -23.99 -1.25
CA ARG A 254 -0.48 -24.63 -2.57
C ARG A 254 0.63 -24.17 -3.50
N LYS A 255 1.02 -25.09 -4.38
CA LYS A 255 2.01 -24.88 -5.45
C LYS A 255 1.50 -25.46 -6.76
N THR A 256 1.86 -24.83 -7.86
CA THR A 256 1.60 -25.34 -9.20
C THR A 256 2.79 -25.05 -10.13
N GLU A 257 3.07 -25.95 -11.06
CA GLU A 257 4.09 -25.75 -12.07
C GLU A 257 3.55 -24.89 -13.21
N LEU A 258 4.34 -23.90 -13.59
CA LEU A 258 4.13 -23.06 -14.76
C LEU A 258 5.09 -23.49 -15.88
N ASN A 259 4.58 -23.67 -17.09
CA ASN A 259 5.36 -23.77 -18.29
C ASN A 259 4.53 -23.15 -19.42
N GLN A 260 4.71 -21.86 -19.61
CA GLN A 260 3.81 -21.07 -20.46
C GLN A 260 4.58 -20.27 -21.49
N ARG A 261 4.06 -20.25 -22.72
CA ARG A 261 4.57 -19.44 -23.81
C ARG A 261 3.63 -18.24 -24.03
N PHE A 262 4.22 -17.07 -24.17
CA PHE A 262 3.57 -15.79 -24.44
C PHE A 262 3.99 -15.33 -25.82
N GLU A 263 3.04 -15.09 -26.72
CA GLU A 263 3.27 -14.81 -28.14
C GLU A 263 3.42 -13.32 -28.47
#